data_acb4b3f56d3ffd02a96a5aa0b7c5abad
#
_entry.id   acb4b3f56d3ffd02a96a5aa0b7c5abad
#
_cell.length_a   1.000
_cell.length_b   1.000
_cell.length_c   1.000
_cell.angle_alpha   90.00
_cell.angle_beta   90.00
_cell.angle_gamma   90.00
#
_symmetry.space_group_name_H-M   'P 1'
#
loop_
_entity.id
_entity.type
_entity.pdbx_description
1 polymer ?
#
loop_
_entity_poly.entity_id
_entity_poly.type
_entity_poly.pdbx_seq_one_letter_code
_entity_poly.pdbx_strand_id
1 'polypeptide(L)'
;MNGDARKWLKFRIATLLAFFLVLLIALASRAFQLQILSNKELKALAEKQHTQTLLLQPDRGIIFDRNGEKLAATIMVDSVFADPTKIENPAEAAGRLAAILQIDRTVIQKKLSGTKNFSWVTRRIAPEQARLVQELGIDGIFLVKEPKRFYPSGELAGHLIGFVGLDATGLEGLELKYDHYL
;
A
#
# COMPACT_ATOMS: atom_id res chain seq x y z
N MET A 1 18.12 -32.72 -65.58
CA MET A 1 18.07 -31.78 -64.45
C MET A 1 19.46 -31.76 -63.80
N ASN A 2 20.19 -30.65 -64.05
CA ASN A 2 21.65 -30.58 -63.89
C ASN A 2 22.08 -30.74 -62.40
N GLY A 3 23.10 -31.59 -62.16
CA GLY A 3 23.65 -31.87 -60.82
C GLY A 3 24.13 -30.64 -60.07
N ASP A 4 24.54 -29.60 -60.79
CA ASP A 4 25.01 -28.33 -60.19
C ASP A 4 23.89 -27.46 -59.66
N ALA A 5 22.71 -27.49 -60.22
CA ALA A 5 21.53 -26.78 -59.63
C ALA A 5 21.08 -27.40 -58.33
N ARG A 6 21.20 -28.73 -58.19
CA ARG A 6 20.91 -29.41 -56.89
C ARG A 6 21.96 -29.10 -55.81
N LYS A 7 23.23 -28.98 -56.19
CA LYS A 7 24.30 -28.60 -55.22
C LYS A 7 24.11 -27.17 -54.74
N TRP A 8 23.79 -26.25 -55.64
CA TRP A 8 23.55 -24.85 -55.32
C TRP A 8 22.30 -24.65 -54.43
N LEU A 9 21.22 -25.40 -54.73
CA LEU A 9 20.02 -25.38 -53.88
C LEU A 9 20.30 -25.91 -52.48
N LYS A 10 21.04 -27.02 -52.33
CA LYS A 10 21.47 -27.57 -51.05
C LYS A 10 22.31 -26.58 -50.25
N PHE A 11 23.24 -25.88 -50.92
CA PHE A 11 24.07 -24.85 -50.26
C PHE A 11 23.23 -23.71 -49.73
N ARG A 12 22.26 -23.18 -50.50
CA ARG A 12 21.35 -22.12 -50.05
C ARG A 12 20.47 -22.57 -48.87
N ILE A 13 19.95 -23.78 -48.90
CA ILE A 13 19.18 -24.33 -47.79
C ILE A 13 20.07 -24.47 -46.56
N ALA A 14 21.28 -24.99 -46.68
CA ALA A 14 22.21 -25.14 -45.58
C ALA A 14 22.61 -23.77 -44.96
N THR A 15 22.85 -22.75 -45.79
CA THR A 15 23.15 -21.40 -45.27
C THR A 15 21.98 -20.76 -44.53
N LEU A 16 20.75 -20.91 -45.04
CA LEU A 16 19.55 -20.46 -44.38
C LEU A 16 19.36 -21.21 -43.04
N LEU A 17 19.54 -22.51 -43.03
CA LEU A 17 19.41 -23.34 -41.84
C LEU A 17 20.46 -22.97 -40.78
N ALA A 18 21.71 -22.75 -41.21
CA ALA A 18 22.78 -22.27 -40.32
C ALA A 18 22.45 -20.88 -39.74
N PHE A 19 21.94 -19.97 -40.56
CA PHE A 19 21.52 -18.64 -40.09
C PHE A 19 20.42 -18.72 -39.03
N PHE A 20 19.36 -19.51 -39.27
CA PHE A 20 18.31 -19.69 -38.27
C PHE A 20 18.80 -20.39 -37.00
N LEU A 21 19.73 -21.35 -37.13
CA LEU A 21 20.33 -22.01 -35.99
C LEU A 21 21.10 -21.01 -35.10
N VAL A 22 21.91 -20.15 -35.69
CA VAL A 22 22.65 -19.11 -34.96
C VAL A 22 21.68 -18.14 -34.27
N LEU A 23 20.62 -17.72 -34.94
CA LEU A 23 19.59 -16.84 -34.37
C LEU A 23 18.87 -17.51 -33.21
N LEU A 24 18.55 -18.78 -33.31
CA LEU A 24 17.91 -19.57 -32.26
C LEU A 24 18.83 -19.71 -31.03
N ILE A 25 20.14 -19.97 -31.23
CA ILE A 25 21.13 -20.01 -30.17
C ILE A 25 21.26 -18.65 -29.47
N ALA A 26 21.27 -17.56 -30.23
CA ALA A 26 21.32 -16.21 -29.66
C ALA A 26 20.09 -15.89 -28.79
N LEU A 27 18.88 -16.24 -29.27
CA LEU A 27 17.64 -16.08 -28.51
C LEU A 27 17.62 -16.95 -27.27
N ALA A 28 18.03 -18.22 -27.37
CA ALA A 28 18.10 -19.12 -26.22
C ALA A 28 19.11 -18.63 -25.18
N SER A 29 20.28 -18.14 -25.60
CA SER A 29 21.28 -17.53 -24.72
C SER A 29 20.73 -16.31 -24.00
N ARG A 30 20.00 -15.44 -24.70
CA ARG A 30 19.38 -14.26 -24.12
C ARG A 30 18.27 -14.61 -23.13
N ALA A 31 17.44 -15.60 -23.47
CA ALA A 31 16.40 -16.11 -22.57
C ALA A 31 17.01 -16.70 -21.28
N PHE A 32 18.07 -17.50 -21.41
CA PHE A 32 18.81 -18.06 -20.30
C PHE A 32 19.39 -16.96 -19.40
N GLN A 33 20.00 -15.95 -19.98
CA GLN A 33 20.56 -14.81 -19.24
C GLN A 33 19.47 -14.10 -18.42
N LEU A 34 18.31 -13.79 -19.02
CA LEU A 34 17.22 -13.10 -18.36
C LEU A 34 16.54 -13.96 -17.28
N GLN A 35 16.33 -15.25 -17.54
CA GLN A 35 15.61 -16.13 -16.64
C GLN A 35 16.46 -16.64 -15.46
N ILE A 36 17.76 -16.81 -15.66
CA ILE A 36 18.63 -17.42 -14.65
C ILE A 36 19.56 -16.40 -14.00
N LEU A 37 20.31 -15.63 -14.80
CA LEU A 37 21.31 -14.70 -14.26
C LEU A 37 20.69 -13.42 -13.69
N SER A 38 19.68 -12.86 -14.35
CA SER A 38 19.02 -11.61 -13.91
C SER A 38 17.79 -11.85 -13.04
N ASN A 39 17.44 -13.11 -12.75
CA ASN A 39 16.23 -13.46 -11.99
C ASN A 39 16.22 -12.85 -10.58
N LYS A 40 17.37 -12.80 -9.88
CA LYS A 40 17.47 -12.23 -8.54
C LYS A 40 17.19 -10.73 -8.51
N GLU A 41 17.72 -9.97 -9.47
CA GLU A 41 17.48 -8.52 -9.56
C GLU A 41 16.04 -8.22 -9.98
N LEU A 42 15.52 -8.95 -10.95
CA LEU A 42 14.14 -8.78 -11.43
C LEU A 42 13.11 -9.17 -10.36
N LYS A 43 13.37 -10.23 -9.57
CA LYS A 43 12.55 -10.58 -8.41
C LYS A 43 12.61 -9.52 -7.33
N ALA A 44 13.79 -8.99 -7.00
CA ALA A 44 13.93 -7.93 -6.02
C ALA A 44 13.21 -6.64 -6.43
N LEU A 45 13.21 -6.30 -7.71
CA LEU A 45 12.45 -5.18 -8.26
C LEU A 45 10.94 -5.44 -8.20
N ALA A 46 10.49 -6.64 -8.55
CA ALA A 46 9.07 -7.03 -8.47
C ALA A 46 8.59 -7.04 -7.02
N GLU A 47 9.37 -7.58 -6.09
CA GLU A 47 9.06 -7.55 -4.65
C GLU A 47 8.97 -6.12 -4.12
N LYS A 48 9.88 -5.21 -4.51
CA LYS A 48 9.78 -3.78 -4.15
C LYS A 48 8.53 -3.10 -4.70
N GLN A 49 8.02 -3.52 -5.85
CA GLN A 49 6.78 -2.99 -6.42
C GLN A 49 5.52 -3.53 -5.73
N HIS A 50 5.58 -4.77 -5.21
CA HIS A 50 4.44 -5.42 -4.57
C HIS A 50 4.47 -5.35 -3.04
N THR A 51 5.64 -5.15 -2.44
CA THR A 51 5.77 -5.05 -0.97
C THR A 51 5.74 -3.58 -0.57
N GLN A 52 4.59 -3.10 -0.15
CA GLN A 52 4.52 -1.87 0.63
C GLN A 52 4.92 -2.22 2.05
N THR A 53 6.05 -1.68 2.51
CA THR A 53 6.46 -1.80 3.90
C THR A 53 5.51 -0.94 4.73
N LEU A 54 4.50 -1.59 5.32
CA LEU A 54 3.70 -0.95 6.35
C LEU A 54 4.60 -0.87 7.60
N LEU A 55 5.06 0.32 7.94
CA LEU A 55 5.71 0.57 9.22
C LEU A 55 4.64 0.38 10.29
N LEU A 56 4.63 -0.80 10.92
CA LEU A 56 3.84 -1.03 12.12
C LEU A 56 4.48 -0.19 13.23
N GLN A 57 3.82 0.89 13.60
CA GLN A 57 4.22 1.65 14.78
C GLN A 57 3.86 0.80 16.01
N PRO A 58 4.79 0.63 16.95
CA PRO A 58 4.49 -0.03 18.22
C PRO A 58 3.40 0.75 18.97
N ASP A 59 2.65 0.04 19.80
CA ASP A 59 1.68 0.69 20.69
C ASP A 59 2.43 1.59 21.67
N ARG A 60 2.03 2.86 21.69
CA ARG A 60 2.60 3.83 22.62
C ARG A 60 2.21 3.51 24.05
N GLY A 61 3.17 3.52 24.98
CA GLY A 61 3.00 3.20 26.38
C GLY A 61 1.89 4.00 27.07
N ILE A 62 1.30 3.44 28.13
CA ILE A 62 0.21 4.06 28.90
C ILE A 62 0.80 5.01 29.93
N ILE A 63 0.20 6.18 30.09
CA ILE A 63 0.50 7.12 31.17
C ILE A 63 -0.55 6.94 32.27
N PHE A 64 -0.12 6.69 33.49
CA PHE A 64 -0.98 6.54 34.66
C PHE A 64 -0.79 7.69 35.64
N ASP A 65 -1.81 7.93 36.44
CA ASP A 65 -1.70 8.80 37.63
C ASP A 65 -1.13 8.01 38.81
N ARG A 66 -1.00 8.69 39.99
CA ARG A 66 -0.53 8.08 41.23
C ARG A 66 -1.43 6.96 41.77
N ASN A 67 -2.69 6.91 41.35
CA ASN A 67 -3.68 5.95 41.80
C ASN A 67 -3.79 4.75 40.80
N GLY A 68 -3.03 4.79 39.73
CA GLY A 68 -3.08 3.78 38.65
C GLY A 68 -4.20 4.01 37.64
N GLU A 69 -4.82 5.18 37.61
CA GLU A 69 -5.81 5.53 36.58
C GLU A 69 -5.14 5.98 35.29
N LYS A 70 -5.72 5.61 34.17
CA LYS A 70 -5.15 5.90 32.83
C LYS A 70 -5.39 7.36 32.47
N LEU A 71 -4.32 8.12 32.33
CA LEU A 71 -4.33 9.51 31.86
C LEU A 71 -4.20 9.58 30.32
N ALA A 72 -3.41 8.67 29.74
CA ALA A 72 -3.29 8.51 28.30
C ALA A 72 -3.11 7.03 27.92
N ALA A 73 -3.84 6.56 26.93
CA ALA A 73 -3.78 5.19 26.44
C ALA A 73 -3.88 5.16 24.90
N THR A 74 -3.36 4.11 24.28
CA THR A 74 -3.53 3.87 22.84
C THR A 74 -4.72 2.95 22.61
N ILE A 75 -5.60 3.32 21.70
CA ILE A 75 -6.71 2.51 21.21
C ILE A 75 -6.56 2.28 19.71
N MET A 76 -6.94 1.09 19.23
CA MET A 76 -6.99 0.80 17.80
C MET A 76 -8.30 1.29 17.22
N VAL A 77 -8.21 2.10 16.18
CA VAL A 77 -9.36 2.64 15.43
C VAL A 77 -9.21 2.34 13.96
N ASP A 78 -10.33 2.27 13.25
CA ASP A 78 -10.32 1.97 11.84
C ASP A 78 -10.07 3.22 10.98
N SER A 79 -9.33 3.03 9.89
CA SER A 79 -9.07 4.03 8.86
C SER A 79 -9.44 3.45 7.50
N VAL A 80 -9.97 4.26 6.60
CA VAL A 80 -10.40 3.87 5.26
C VAL A 80 -9.34 4.25 4.25
N PHE A 81 -8.87 3.28 3.47
CA PHE A 81 -8.05 3.54 2.30
C PHE A 81 -8.66 2.91 1.05
N ALA A 82 -8.27 3.40 -0.09
CA ALA A 82 -8.71 2.93 -1.39
C ALA A 82 -7.53 2.48 -2.25
N ASP A 83 -7.79 1.48 -3.07
CA ASP A 83 -7.01 1.15 -4.26
C ASP A 83 -7.79 1.65 -5.48
N PRO A 84 -7.53 2.86 -5.98
CA PRO A 84 -8.25 3.44 -7.11
C PRO A 84 -8.26 2.57 -8.38
N THR A 85 -7.28 1.71 -8.55
CA THR A 85 -7.16 0.85 -9.74
C THR A 85 -8.20 -0.29 -9.78
N LYS A 86 -8.82 -0.59 -8.61
CA LYS A 86 -9.84 -1.63 -8.47
C LYS A 86 -11.27 -1.09 -8.43
N ILE A 87 -11.42 0.24 -8.45
CA ILE A 87 -12.74 0.88 -8.35
C ILE A 87 -13.28 1.14 -9.76
N GLU A 88 -14.34 0.42 -10.16
CA GLU A 88 -14.95 0.58 -11.47
C GLU A 88 -15.64 1.94 -11.65
N ASN A 89 -16.39 2.39 -10.63
CA ASN A 89 -17.15 3.65 -10.68
C ASN A 89 -16.81 4.57 -9.49
N PRO A 90 -15.75 5.41 -9.60
CA PRO A 90 -15.34 6.30 -8.52
C PRO A 90 -16.40 7.33 -8.09
N ALA A 91 -17.28 7.76 -9.02
CA ALA A 91 -18.29 8.75 -8.71
C ALA A 91 -19.45 8.17 -7.86
N GLU A 92 -19.84 6.93 -8.11
CA GLU A 92 -20.85 6.22 -7.33
C GLU A 92 -20.30 5.84 -5.95
N ALA A 93 -19.10 5.25 -5.91
CA ALA A 93 -18.40 4.89 -4.68
C ALA A 93 -18.24 6.12 -3.76
N ALA A 94 -17.83 7.27 -4.32
CA ALA A 94 -17.71 8.52 -3.59
C ALA A 94 -19.05 8.99 -3.02
N GLY A 95 -20.14 8.86 -3.74
CA GLY A 95 -21.48 9.23 -3.25
C GLY A 95 -21.91 8.39 -2.05
N ARG A 96 -21.71 7.06 -2.10
CA ARG A 96 -22.05 6.15 -1.01
C ARG A 96 -21.17 6.36 0.22
N LEU A 97 -19.87 6.55 0.04
CA LEU A 97 -18.93 6.85 1.12
C LEU A 97 -19.16 8.21 1.77
N ALA A 98 -19.51 9.24 0.98
CA ALA A 98 -19.77 10.59 1.47
C ALA A 98 -20.91 10.63 2.49
N ALA A 99 -21.96 9.85 2.28
CA ALA A 99 -23.10 9.75 3.18
C ALA A 99 -22.71 9.16 4.55
N ILE A 100 -21.82 8.16 4.58
CA ILE A 100 -21.40 7.50 5.82
C ILE A 100 -20.32 8.29 6.54
N LEU A 101 -19.32 8.77 5.79
CA LEU A 101 -18.14 9.42 6.36
C LEU A 101 -18.38 10.90 6.68
N GLN A 102 -19.49 11.48 6.20
CA GLN A 102 -19.82 12.89 6.34
C GLN A 102 -18.74 13.83 5.77
N ILE A 103 -18.15 13.41 4.64
CA ILE A 103 -17.11 14.13 3.91
C ILE A 103 -17.68 14.52 2.55
N ASP A 104 -17.26 15.66 2.03
CA ASP A 104 -17.68 16.11 0.71
C ASP A 104 -17.38 15.06 -0.38
N ARG A 105 -18.39 14.77 -1.21
CA ARG A 105 -18.31 13.80 -2.30
C ARG A 105 -17.18 14.12 -3.27
N THR A 106 -16.95 15.39 -3.57
CA THR A 106 -15.91 15.81 -4.53
C THR A 106 -14.51 15.51 -4.02
N VAL A 107 -14.28 15.66 -2.70
CA VAL A 107 -13.01 15.32 -2.03
C VAL A 107 -12.74 13.82 -2.12
N ILE A 108 -13.75 12.99 -1.81
CA ILE A 108 -13.61 11.54 -1.90
C ILE A 108 -13.40 11.12 -3.35
N GLN A 109 -14.21 11.63 -4.29
CA GLN A 109 -14.10 11.29 -5.70
C GLN A 109 -12.69 11.57 -6.25
N LYS A 110 -12.10 12.72 -5.89
CA LYS A 110 -10.72 13.05 -6.29
C LYS A 110 -9.70 12.04 -5.77
N LYS A 111 -9.90 11.52 -4.54
CA LYS A 111 -9.02 10.50 -3.94
C LYS A 111 -9.19 9.13 -4.61
N LEU A 112 -10.41 8.80 -5.08
CA LEU A 112 -10.73 7.54 -5.75
C LEU A 112 -10.39 7.52 -7.24
N SER A 113 -10.21 8.68 -7.88
CA SER A 113 -9.91 8.78 -9.32
C SER A 113 -8.42 8.82 -9.63
N GLY A 114 -7.55 8.49 -8.67
CA GLY A 114 -6.10 8.48 -8.84
C GLY A 114 -5.60 7.24 -9.59
N THR A 115 -4.37 7.32 -10.09
CA THR A 115 -3.66 6.18 -10.73
C THR A 115 -2.79 5.37 -9.76
N LYS A 116 -2.76 5.77 -8.49
CA LYS A 116 -1.97 5.13 -7.44
C LYS A 116 -2.74 3.93 -6.87
N ASN A 117 -2.03 2.86 -6.53
CA ASN A 117 -2.61 1.67 -5.90
C ASN A 117 -3.01 1.89 -4.43
N PHE A 118 -2.77 3.08 -3.89
CA PHE A 118 -3.09 3.43 -2.51
C PHE A 118 -3.45 4.91 -2.38
N SER A 119 -4.58 5.18 -1.71
CA SER A 119 -5.03 6.53 -1.38
C SER A 119 -5.80 6.52 -0.06
N TRP A 120 -5.40 7.34 0.91
CA TRP A 120 -6.19 7.54 2.12
C TRP A 120 -7.50 8.25 1.81
N VAL A 121 -8.63 7.60 2.08
CA VAL A 121 -9.96 8.24 2.01
C VAL A 121 -10.17 9.08 3.27
N THR A 122 -10.12 8.44 4.44
CA THR A 122 -10.14 9.12 5.74
C THR A 122 -9.49 8.25 6.79
N ARG A 123 -8.94 8.88 7.82
CA ARG A 123 -8.25 8.17 8.91
C ARG A 123 -9.03 8.31 10.22
N ARG A 124 -8.93 7.27 11.07
CA ARG A 124 -9.42 7.28 12.46
C ARG A 124 -10.92 7.56 12.54
N ILE A 125 -11.71 6.77 11.83
CA ILE A 125 -13.17 6.87 11.80
C ILE A 125 -13.80 6.24 13.06
N ALA A 126 -15.07 6.57 13.31
CA ALA A 126 -15.85 5.94 14.38
C ALA A 126 -16.16 4.47 14.04
N PRO A 127 -16.30 3.58 15.04
CA PRO A 127 -16.58 2.16 14.83
C PRO A 127 -17.86 1.92 14.01
N GLU A 128 -18.90 2.71 14.21
CA GLU A 128 -20.15 2.64 13.43
C GLU A 128 -19.91 2.96 11.94
N GLN A 129 -19.11 3.99 11.65
CA GLN A 129 -18.75 4.32 10.27
C GLN A 129 -17.95 3.21 9.62
N ALA A 130 -17.01 2.58 10.36
CA ALA A 130 -16.22 1.45 9.87
C ALA A 130 -17.12 0.26 9.50
N ARG A 131 -18.09 -0.08 10.38
CA ARG A 131 -19.06 -1.13 10.11
C ARG A 131 -19.87 -0.85 8.84
N LEU A 132 -20.42 0.37 8.71
CA LEU A 132 -21.19 0.75 7.53
C LEU A 132 -20.36 0.74 6.24
N VAL A 133 -19.11 1.19 6.29
CA VAL A 133 -18.19 1.12 5.14
C VAL A 133 -17.92 -0.34 4.75
N GLN A 134 -17.74 -1.23 5.72
CA GLN A 134 -17.53 -2.65 5.46
C GLN A 134 -18.76 -3.30 4.83
N GLU A 135 -19.96 -2.96 5.31
CA GLU A 135 -21.24 -3.46 4.76
C GLU A 135 -21.50 -2.99 3.31
N LEU A 136 -20.91 -1.87 2.89
CA LEU A 136 -21.02 -1.41 1.49
C LEU A 136 -20.41 -2.40 0.49
N GLY A 137 -19.38 -3.15 0.88
CA GLY A 137 -18.75 -4.15 0.04
C GLY A 137 -18.20 -3.61 -1.29
N ILE A 138 -17.67 -2.37 -1.31
CA ILE A 138 -17.15 -1.74 -2.53
C ILE A 138 -15.76 -2.28 -2.81
N ASP A 139 -15.57 -2.87 -3.99
CA ASP A 139 -14.27 -3.33 -4.43
C ASP A 139 -13.28 -2.16 -4.49
N GLY A 140 -12.05 -2.40 -3.99
CA GLY A 140 -11.02 -1.38 -3.90
C GLY A 140 -11.09 -0.46 -2.67
N ILE A 141 -12.07 -0.65 -1.76
CA ILE A 141 -12.14 0.06 -0.47
C ILE A 141 -11.78 -0.93 0.65
N PHE A 142 -10.88 -0.51 1.52
CA PHE A 142 -10.35 -1.34 2.60
C PHE A 142 -10.30 -0.57 3.91
N LEU A 143 -10.39 -1.34 5.01
CA LEU A 143 -10.19 -0.84 6.36
C LEU A 143 -8.84 -1.33 6.89
N VAL A 144 -8.15 -0.47 7.62
CA VAL A 144 -6.93 -0.80 8.33
C VAL A 144 -7.00 -0.21 9.75
N LYS A 145 -6.53 -0.95 10.73
CA LYS A 145 -6.45 -0.47 12.10
C LYS A 145 -5.22 0.38 12.30
N GLU A 146 -5.42 1.56 12.88
CA GLU A 146 -4.35 2.49 13.23
C GLU A 146 -4.41 2.85 14.71
N PRO A 147 -3.26 3.03 15.38
CA PRO A 147 -3.22 3.49 16.75
C PRO A 147 -3.71 4.94 16.85
N LYS A 148 -4.55 5.21 17.85
CA LYS A 148 -5.02 6.55 18.22
C LYS A 148 -4.81 6.76 19.70
N ARG A 149 -4.17 7.86 20.06
CA ARG A 149 -4.02 8.25 21.44
C ARG A 149 -5.35 8.74 22.01
N PHE A 150 -5.70 8.24 23.15
CA PHE A 150 -6.94 8.56 23.85
C PHE A 150 -6.63 9.04 25.25
N TYR A 151 -7.29 10.11 25.68
CA TYR A 151 -7.14 10.77 26.97
C TYR A 151 -8.47 10.67 27.72
N PRO A 152 -8.63 9.67 28.61
CA PRO A 152 -9.91 9.42 29.29
C PRO A 152 -10.42 10.62 30.09
N SER A 153 -9.49 11.37 30.71
CA SER A 153 -9.80 12.54 31.54
C SER A 153 -10.02 13.84 30.74
N GLY A 154 -10.06 13.76 29.40
CA GLY A 154 -10.30 14.90 28.53
C GLY A 154 -9.26 16.02 28.72
N GLU A 155 -9.75 17.23 29.06
CA GLU A 155 -8.90 18.42 29.23
C GLU A 155 -8.16 18.46 30.60
N LEU A 156 -8.49 17.55 31.52
CA LEU A 156 -7.85 17.49 32.82
C LEU A 156 -6.35 17.22 32.65
N ALA A 157 -5.53 18.12 33.17
CA ALA A 157 -4.06 18.08 33.05
C ALA A 157 -3.54 18.09 31.59
N GLY A 158 -4.34 18.52 30.61
CA GLY A 158 -3.97 18.54 29.18
C GLY A 158 -2.65 19.25 28.91
N HIS A 159 -2.39 20.39 29.54
CA HIS A 159 -1.12 21.11 29.43
C HIS A 159 0.08 20.36 30.03
N LEU A 160 -0.15 19.50 31.04
CA LEU A 160 0.92 18.68 31.60
C LEU A 160 1.17 17.45 30.80
N ILE A 161 0.12 16.73 30.39
CA ILE A 161 0.22 15.51 29.62
C ILE A 161 0.66 15.82 28.19
N GLY A 162 0.14 16.88 27.61
CA GLY A 162 0.37 17.24 26.20
C GLY A 162 -0.45 16.39 25.25
N PHE A 163 -0.02 16.31 24.00
CA PHE A 163 -0.70 15.55 22.96
C PHE A 163 0.29 14.96 21.94
N VAL A 164 -0.19 14.03 21.13
CA VAL A 164 0.58 13.37 20.06
C VAL A 164 0.05 13.72 18.69
N GLY A 165 0.95 13.70 17.71
CA GLY A 165 0.62 13.84 16.28
C GLY A 165 -0.06 12.61 15.69
N LEU A 166 -0.34 12.70 14.38
CA LEU A 166 -0.90 11.58 13.61
C LEU A 166 0.03 10.36 13.57
N ASP A 167 1.34 10.58 13.67
CA ASP A 167 2.34 9.52 13.62
C ASP A 167 2.75 9.04 15.03
N ALA A 168 1.87 9.26 16.03
CA ALA A 168 2.04 8.90 17.43
C ALA A 168 3.30 9.51 18.10
N THR A 169 3.91 10.54 17.52
CA THR A 169 5.03 11.30 18.10
C THR A 169 4.50 12.33 19.09
N GLY A 170 5.13 12.45 20.27
CA GLY A 170 4.79 13.45 21.27
C GLY A 170 5.10 14.86 20.77
N LEU A 171 4.12 15.79 20.87
CA LEU A 171 4.26 17.17 20.41
C LEU A 171 4.41 18.15 21.58
N GLU A 172 3.82 17.87 22.72
CA GLU A 172 3.87 18.71 23.92
C GLU A 172 3.86 17.88 25.22
N GLY A 173 4.19 18.52 26.34
CA GLY A 173 4.06 17.99 27.70
C GLY A 173 4.87 16.75 28.00
N LEU A 174 4.29 15.85 28.79
CA LEU A 174 4.89 14.55 29.15
C LEU A 174 5.01 13.64 27.92
N GLU A 175 4.06 13.73 27.00
CA GLU A 175 4.10 12.97 25.73
C GLU A 175 5.38 13.30 24.93
N LEU A 176 5.78 14.57 24.83
CA LEU A 176 7.01 14.97 24.17
C LEU A 176 8.25 14.60 25.00
N LYS A 177 8.20 14.89 26.33
CA LYS A 177 9.36 14.66 27.20
C LYS A 177 9.75 13.19 27.28
N TYR A 178 8.79 12.29 27.25
CA TYR A 178 8.98 10.84 27.35
C TYR A 178 8.76 10.10 26.03
N ASP A 179 8.76 10.80 24.91
CA ASP A 179 8.50 10.22 23.58
C ASP A 179 9.36 8.99 23.27
N HIS A 180 10.61 8.99 23.74
CA HIS A 180 11.54 7.88 23.52
C HIS A 180 11.24 6.65 24.40
N TYR A 181 10.50 6.82 25.51
CA TYR A 181 10.18 5.74 26.44
C TYR A 181 8.74 5.21 26.26
N LEU A 182 7.89 6.03 25.68
CA LEU A 182 6.50 5.69 25.38
C LEU A 182 6.39 5.01 24.03
#